data_2654b8fcfdabdbb78ffd2a452c55502c
#
_entry.id   2654b8fcfdabdbb78ffd2a452c55502c
#
_cell.length_a   1.000
_cell.length_b   1.000
_cell.length_c   1.000
_cell.angle_alpha   90.00
_cell.angle_beta   90.00
_cell.angle_gamma   90.00
#
_symmetry.space_group_name_H-M   'P 1'
#
loop_
_entity.id
_entity.type
_entity.pdbx_description
1 polymer ?
#
loop_
_entity_poly.entity_id
_entity_poly.type
_entity_poly.pdbx_seq_one_letter_code
_entity_poly.pdbx_strand_id
1 'polypeptide(L)'
;MIKLTFDFPPVAQARPRATRFGRGVRLYDLEQVHVYKAQLAESARFMYHGEPLTGPLVVTIKFYRAIQQSETKKRHRLKAQGTIRPTKKPDLDNYIKSTLDGLNGVLWVDDNEIV
;
A
#
# COMPACT_ATOMS: atom_id res chain seq x y z
N MET A 1 11.23 3.68 17.46
CA MET A 1 10.64 3.79 16.11
C MET A 1 10.48 2.40 15.51
N ILE A 2 9.32 2.11 14.98
CA ILE A 2 9.05 0.85 14.28
C ILE A 2 9.34 1.07 12.80
N LYS A 3 10.20 0.21 12.21
CA LYS A 3 10.57 0.29 10.80
C LYS A 3 10.31 -1.06 10.15
N LEU A 4 9.49 -1.07 9.10
CA LEU A 4 9.17 -2.28 8.35
C LEU A 4 9.55 -2.09 6.88
N THR A 5 10.03 -3.16 6.25
CA THR A 5 10.37 -3.17 4.83
C THR A 5 9.64 -4.34 4.17
N PHE A 6 8.96 -4.04 3.06
CA PHE A 6 8.18 -5.04 2.30
C PHE A 6 8.85 -5.24 0.94
N ASP A 7 9.07 -6.51 0.57
CA ASP A 7 9.83 -6.89 -0.63
C ASP A 7 8.94 -7.08 -1.86
N PHE A 8 7.74 -6.56 -1.85
CA PHE A 8 6.84 -6.65 -2.98
C PHE A 8 6.39 -5.26 -3.43
N PRO A 9 6.04 -5.09 -4.71
CA PRO A 9 5.66 -3.77 -5.22
C PRO A 9 4.34 -3.28 -4.63
N PRO A 10 4.17 -1.96 -4.47
CA PRO A 10 2.90 -1.42 -4.01
C PRO A 10 1.80 -1.60 -5.06
N VAL A 11 0.58 -1.80 -4.59
CA VAL A 11 -0.62 -1.89 -5.43
C VAL A 11 -1.58 -0.80 -4.99
N ALA A 12 -1.97 0.06 -5.92
CA ALA A 12 -2.85 1.17 -5.64
C ALA A 12 -4.28 0.70 -5.39
N GLN A 13 -4.98 1.39 -4.48
CA GLN A 13 -6.40 1.17 -4.27
C GLN A 13 -7.16 1.50 -5.55
N ALA A 14 -7.89 0.51 -6.06
CA ALA A 14 -8.80 0.71 -7.18
C ALA A 14 -10.22 0.91 -6.63
N ARG A 15 -11.10 1.49 -7.46
CA ARG A 15 -12.50 1.64 -7.09
C ARG A 15 -13.09 0.24 -6.84
N PRO A 16 -13.72 0.00 -5.67
CA PRO A 16 -14.33 -1.29 -5.39
C PRO A 16 -15.43 -1.62 -6.40
N ARG A 17 -15.54 -2.89 -6.73
CA ARG A 17 -16.62 -3.38 -7.59
C ARG A 17 -17.83 -3.75 -6.75
N ALA A 18 -19.02 -3.62 -7.36
CA ALA A 18 -20.26 -3.97 -6.73
C ALA A 18 -20.80 -5.28 -7.29
N THR A 19 -21.31 -6.14 -6.43
CA THR A 19 -22.04 -7.35 -6.83
C THR A 19 -23.37 -7.40 -6.11
N ARG A 20 -24.38 -7.95 -6.80
CA ARG A 20 -25.71 -8.09 -6.20
C ARG A 20 -25.68 -9.26 -5.21
N PHE A 21 -26.19 -9.00 -3.99
CA PHE A 21 -26.32 -10.02 -2.96
C PHE A 21 -27.75 -9.95 -2.38
N GLY A 22 -28.62 -10.85 -2.82
CA GLY A 22 -30.04 -10.81 -2.47
C GLY A 22 -30.67 -9.49 -2.91
N ARG A 23 -31.24 -8.74 -1.97
CA ARG A 23 -31.79 -7.40 -2.22
C ARG A 23 -30.78 -6.27 -2.05
N GLY A 24 -29.56 -6.60 -1.59
CA GLY A 24 -28.52 -5.63 -1.34
C GLY A 24 -27.42 -5.64 -2.38
N VAL A 25 -26.46 -4.73 -2.20
CA VAL A 25 -25.26 -4.64 -3.00
C VAL A 25 -24.06 -4.82 -2.08
N ARG A 26 -23.16 -5.71 -2.46
CA ARG A 26 -21.91 -5.92 -1.73
C ARG A 26 -20.77 -5.30 -2.52
N LEU A 27 -19.96 -4.47 -1.84
CA LEU A 27 -18.74 -3.94 -2.43
C LEU A 27 -17.57 -4.86 -2.11
N TYR A 28 -16.69 -5.03 -3.07
CA TYR A 28 -15.47 -5.82 -2.88
C TYR A 28 -14.31 -5.23 -3.68
N ASP A 29 -13.10 -5.39 -3.15
CA ASP A 29 -11.89 -4.98 -3.83
C ASP A 29 -11.57 -5.91 -5.01
N LEU A 30 -10.87 -5.38 -6.01
CA LEU A 30 -10.26 -6.22 -7.04
C LEU A 30 -9.29 -7.19 -6.39
N GLU A 31 -9.15 -8.38 -6.98
CA GLU A 31 -8.33 -9.45 -6.42
C GLU A 31 -6.90 -9.00 -6.12
N GLN A 32 -6.27 -8.28 -7.04
CA GLN A 32 -4.89 -7.80 -6.85
C GLN A 32 -4.75 -6.84 -5.65
N VAL A 33 -5.76 -6.02 -5.38
CA VAL A 33 -5.77 -5.14 -4.21
C VAL A 33 -5.96 -5.95 -2.94
N HIS A 34 -6.87 -6.92 -2.97
CA HIS A 34 -7.12 -7.81 -1.85
C HIS A 34 -5.87 -8.62 -1.48
N VAL A 35 -5.19 -9.19 -2.47
CA VAL A 35 -3.95 -9.94 -2.27
C VAL A 35 -2.86 -9.07 -1.67
N TYR A 36 -2.71 -7.84 -2.17
CA TYR A 36 -1.72 -6.90 -1.64
C TYR A 36 -1.98 -6.58 -0.17
N LYS A 37 -3.22 -6.29 0.19
CA LYS A 37 -3.59 -6.01 1.60
C LYS A 37 -3.32 -7.22 2.50
N ALA A 38 -3.62 -8.42 2.02
CA ALA A 38 -3.35 -9.65 2.75
C ALA A 38 -1.86 -9.88 2.93
N GLN A 39 -1.04 -9.64 1.91
CA GLN A 39 0.42 -9.74 1.99
C GLN A 39 0.99 -8.74 2.98
N LEU A 40 0.50 -7.50 2.98
CA LEU A 40 0.92 -6.48 3.94
C LEU A 40 0.64 -6.93 5.37
N ALA A 41 -0.57 -7.38 5.63
CA ALA A 41 -0.99 -7.81 6.96
C ALA A 41 -0.16 -8.99 7.46
N GLU A 42 0.04 -10.00 6.61
CA GLU A 42 0.82 -11.19 6.94
C GLU A 42 2.28 -10.85 7.21
N SER A 43 2.90 -10.08 6.31
CA SER A 43 4.30 -9.66 6.45
C SER A 43 4.51 -8.78 7.68
N ALA A 44 3.57 -7.87 7.96
CA ALA A 44 3.64 -7.02 9.13
C ALA A 44 3.52 -7.83 10.43
N ARG A 45 2.64 -8.82 10.47
CA ARG A 45 2.51 -9.70 11.64
C ARG A 45 3.79 -10.50 11.90
N PHE A 46 4.48 -10.87 10.84
CA PHE A 46 5.76 -11.58 10.95
C PHE A 46 6.86 -10.67 11.51
N MET A 47 6.90 -9.41 11.09
CA MET A 47 7.94 -8.45 11.50
C MET A 47 7.62 -7.73 12.81
N TYR A 48 6.34 -7.54 13.13
CA TYR A 48 5.90 -6.80 14.32
C TYR A 48 5.01 -7.70 15.18
N HIS A 49 5.51 -8.06 16.35
CA HIS A 49 4.83 -8.98 17.28
C HIS A 49 4.10 -8.27 18.43
N GLY A 50 4.15 -6.94 18.46
CA GLY A 50 3.45 -6.17 19.47
C GLY A 50 1.96 -6.04 19.20
N GLU A 51 1.26 -5.38 20.12
CA GLU A 51 -0.14 -5.06 19.92
C GLU A 51 -0.27 -3.85 18.98
N PRO A 52 -1.42 -3.72 18.28
CA PRO A 52 -1.66 -2.55 17.44
C PRO A 52 -1.52 -1.24 18.21
N LEU A 53 -0.87 -0.28 17.61
CA LEU A 53 -0.63 1.03 18.22
C LEU A 53 -1.92 1.86 18.31
N THR A 54 -2.02 2.67 19.34
CA THR A 54 -3.16 3.56 19.56
C THR A 54 -2.68 5.00 19.78
N GLY A 55 -3.59 5.96 19.67
CA GLY A 55 -3.29 7.37 19.86
C GLY A 55 -2.80 8.03 18.58
N PRO A 56 -2.42 9.32 18.64
CA PRO A 56 -1.90 10.03 17.48
C PRO A 56 -0.61 9.39 16.98
N LEU A 57 -0.58 8.99 15.72
CA LEU A 57 0.55 8.30 15.09
C LEU A 57 1.08 9.11 13.92
N VAL A 58 2.41 9.18 13.82
CA VAL A 58 3.08 9.72 12.64
C VAL A 58 3.62 8.53 11.83
N VAL A 59 3.24 8.45 10.57
CA VAL A 59 3.65 7.36 9.68
C VAL A 59 4.37 7.95 8.48
N THR A 60 5.55 7.42 8.20
CA THR A 60 6.32 7.77 6.99
C THR A 60 6.40 6.54 6.11
N ILE A 61 6.00 6.68 4.85
CA ILE A 61 5.97 5.59 3.90
C ILE A 61 6.74 5.99 2.65
N LYS A 62 7.56 5.07 2.15
CA LYS A 62 8.24 5.23 0.86
C LYS A 62 7.80 4.12 -0.06
N PHE A 63 7.31 4.50 -1.24
CA PHE A 63 6.87 3.56 -2.26
C PHE A 63 7.90 3.52 -3.39
N TYR A 64 8.29 2.31 -3.78
CA TYR A 64 9.22 2.08 -4.89
C TYR A 64 8.48 1.32 -5.98
N ARG A 65 8.52 1.87 -7.19
CA ARG A 65 7.89 1.26 -8.36
C ARG A 65 8.96 0.68 -9.28
N ALA A 66 8.61 -0.41 -9.97
CA ALA A 66 9.50 -0.98 -10.96
C ALA A 66 9.75 0.00 -12.10
N ILE A 67 11.01 0.09 -12.55
CA ILE A 67 11.38 0.93 -13.70
C ILE A 67 10.99 0.17 -14.97
N GLN A 68 10.38 0.88 -15.93
CA GLN A 68 9.94 0.28 -17.19
C GLN A 68 11.15 -0.23 -17.98
N GLN A 69 11.05 -1.45 -18.49
CA GLN A 69 12.14 -2.06 -19.27
C GLN A 69 12.38 -1.35 -20.61
N SER A 70 11.36 -0.68 -21.15
CA SER A 70 11.45 0.07 -22.40
C SER A 70 12.23 1.39 -22.28
N GLU A 71 12.62 1.77 -21.08
CA GLU A 71 13.38 2.99 -20.87
C GLU A 71 14.81 2.89 -21.38
N THR A 72 15.38 4.02 -21.83
CA THR A 72 16.80 4.07 -22.18
C THR A 72 17.67 3.82 -20.94
N LYS A 73 18.91 3.38 -21.15
CA LYS A 73 19.84 3.15 -20.05
C LYS A 73 20.03 4.39 -19.19
N LYS A 74 20.10 5.57 -19.82
CA LYS A 74 20.28 6.83 -19.10
C LYS A 74 19.08 7.12 -18.22
N ARG A 75 17.85 7.01 -18.74
CA ARG A 75 16.63 7.25 -17.98
C ARG A 75 16.46 6.21 -16.88
N HIS A 76 16.76 4.95 -17.17
CA HIS A 76 16.73 3.88 -16.18
C HIS A 76 17.65 4.20 -15.00
N ARG A 77 18.87 4.66 -15.28
CA ARG A 77 19.82 5.04 -14.25
C ARG A 77 19.31 6.22 -13.42
N LEU A 78 18.77 7.24 -14.08
CA LEU A 78 18.21 8.42 -13.38
C LEU A 78 17.03 8.05 -12.48
N LYS A 79 16.18 7.13 -12.94
CA LYS A 79 15.07 6.62 -12.12
C LYS A 79 15.58 5.80 -10.93
N ALA A 80 16.58 4.95 -11.15
CA ALA A 80 17.18 4.15 -10.08
C ALA A 80 17.84 5.02 -9.01
N GLN A 81 18.44 6.16 -9.41
CA GLN A 81 19.05 7.12 -8.50
C GLN A 81 18.07 8.07 -7.83
N GLY A 82 16.79 8.02 -8.21
CA GLY A 82 15.77 8.91 -7.68
C GLY A 82 15.75 10.29 -8.31
N THR A 83 16.56 10.56 -9.34
CA THR A 83 16.58 11.84 -10.06
C THR A 83 15.31 12.03 -10.86
N ILE A 84 14.84 10.97 -11.51
CA ILE A 84 13.52 10.93 -12.15
C ILE A 84 12.59 10.11 -11.27
N ARG A 85 11.54 10.76 -10.75
CA ARG A 85 10.56 10.11 -9.89
C ARG A 85 9.29 9.78 -10.69
N PRO A 86 8.55 8.72 -10.29
CA PRO A 86 7.33 8.37 -10.99
C PRO A 86 6.26 9.46 -10.80
N THR A 87 5.70 9.91 -11.93
CA THR A 87 4.64 10.93 -11.94
C THR A 87 3.37 10.44 -12.64
N LYS A 88 3.40 9.23 -13.20
CA LYS A 88 2.25 8.63 -13.87
C LYS A 88 1.32 7.93 -12.88
N LYS A 89 0.06 7.75 -13.29
CA LYS A 89 -0.90 6.96 -12.51
C LYS A 89 -0.37 5.55 -12.25
N PRO A 90 -0.75 4.93 -11.13
CA PRO A 90 -1.73 5.42 -10.15
C PRO A 90 -1.19 6.54 -9.27
N ASP A 91 -2.10 7.34 -8.71
CA ASP A 91 -1.77 8.46 -7.86
C ASP A 91 -1.24 7.98 -6.50
N LEU A 92 -0.41 8.81 -5.88
CA LEU A 92 0.20 8.49 -4.57
C LEU A 92 -0.84 8.21 -3.49
N ASP A 93 -1.93 8.96 -3.44
CA ASP A 93 -2.98 8.78 -2.43
C ASP A 93 -3.64 7.39 -2.52
N ASN A 94 -3.72 6.80 -3.70
CA ASN A 94 -4.27 5.45 -3.87
C ASN A 94 -3.33 4.37 -3.34
N TYR A 95 -2.01 4.57 -3.41
CA TYR A 95 -1.04 3.70 -2.74
C TYR A 95 -1.14 3.82 -1.22
N ILE A 96 -1.30 5.04 -0.73
CA ILE A 96 -1.46 5.28 0.70
C ILE A 96 -2.72 4.60 1.23
N LYS A 97 -3.84 4.75 0.55
CA LYS A 97 -5.12 4.14 0.97
C LYS A 97 -5.01 2.63 1.10
N SER A 98 -4.50 1.94 0.07
CA SER A 98 -4.40 0.48 0.09
C SER A 98 -3.46 0.00 1.20
N THR A 99 -2.35 0.71 1.41
CA THR A 99 -1.34 0.34 2.40
C THR A 99 -1.85 0.56 3.82
N LEU A 100 -2.43 1.72 4.11
CA LEU A 100 -2.97 1.99 5.44
C LEU A 100 -4.12 1.04 5.78
N ASP A 101 -4.98 0.76 4.82
CA ASP A 101 -6.10 -0.16 5.01
C ASP A 101 -5.62 -1.60 5.25
N GLY A 102 -4.60 -2.03 4.50
CA GLY A 102 -4.02 -3.36 4.67
C GLY A 102 -3.35 -3.56 6.02
N LEU A 103 -2.83 -2.51 6.63
CA LEU A 103 -2.16 -2.56 7.92
C LEU A 103 -3.08 -2.27 9.12
N ASN A 104 -4.34 -1.92 8.87
CA ASN A 104 -5.33 -1.72 9.92
C ASN A 104 -5.50 -3.01 10.75
N GLY A 105 -5.53 -2.84 12.05
CA GLY A 105 -5.65 -3.97 12.99
C GLY A 105 -4.38 -4.76 13.21
N VAL A 106 -3.31 -4.46 12.48
CA VAL A 106 -1.99 -5.11 12.64
C VAL A 106 -0.99 -4.17 13.30
N LEU A 107 -0.75 -3.00 12.70
CA LEU A 107 0.18 -2.01 13.23
C LEU A 107 -0.51 -0.93 14.06
N TRP A 108 -1.75 -0.61 13.75
CA TRP A 108 -2.57 0.37 14.48
C TRP A 108 -4.01 -0.12 14.56
N VAL A 109 -4.71 0.39 15.56
CA VAL A 109 -6.10 0.00 15.77
C VAL A 109 -6.98 0.52 14.63
N ASP A 110 -6.78 1.78 14.24
CA ASP A 110 -7.50 2.40 13.13
C ASP A 110 -6.64 3.48 12.49
N ASP A 111 -6.69 3.58 11.16
CA ASP A 111 -5.92 4.57 10.41
C ASP A 111 -6.37 6.01 10.65
N ASN A 112 -7.53 6.23 11.24
CA ASN A 112 -7.97 7.57 11.64
C ASN A 112 -7.11 8.19 12.75
N GLU A 113 -6.28 7.41 13.42
CA GLU A 113 -5.34 7.90 14.45
C GLU A 113 -4.02 8.38 13.84
N ILE A 114 -3.81 8.20 12.54
CA ILE A 114 -2.62 8.68 11.84
C ILE A 114 -2.77 10.17 11.56
N VAL A 115 -1.80 10.91 12.00
CA VAL A 115 -1.78 12.38 11.83
C VAL A 115 -0.73 12.83 10.84
#